data_92a092edc566cd0ad432f738e093ed4c
#
_entry.id   92a092edc566cd0ad432f738e093ed4c
#
_cell.length_a   1.000
_cell.length_b   1.000
_cell.length_c   1.000
_cell.angle_alpha   90.00
_cell.angle_beta   90.00
_cell.angle_gamma   90.00
#
_symmetry.space_group_name_H-M   'P 1'
#
loop_
_entity.id
_entity.type
_entity.pdbx_description
1 polymer ?
#
loop_
_entity_poly.entity_id
_entity_poly.type
_entity_poly.pdbx_seq_one_letter_code
_entity_poly.pdbx_strand_id
1 'polypeptide(L)'
;MLTSRRNFLKSAGLLTAAAAILNPAEIFAQKGIARSAASKVMKLSWVPYTGIMKHVFTISNSSRSTTPIVLTRIEYDGYVGYGEAAMPPYLGETAASVDEYLRKVDLSKFSSPFLIDDICKYLDSITTYNCAAKASVDIALHDLVGNIIGQPWWKMWGFDPEKTPCTTYTIGLADKPEVVNKTKELIEDPHGFKVIKVKLGMTEESDKM
;
A
#
# COMPACT_ATOMS: atom_id res chain seq x y z
N MET A 1 13.77 10.62 19.39
CA MET A 1 13.15 9.29 19.57
C MET A 1 12.35 8.98 18.31
N LEU A 2 12.85 8.13 17.43
CA LEU A 2 12.17 7.74 16.21
C LEU A 2 11.06 6.75 16.58
N THR A 3 9.81 7.19 16.53
CA THR A 3 8.66 6.31 16.70
C THR A 3 8.58 5.36 15.50
N SER A 4 8.67 4.07 15.75
CA SER A 4 8.50 3.01 14.76
C SER A 4 7.16 3.20 14.02
N ARG A 5 7.09 2.85 12.70
CA ARG A 5 5.84 2.81 11.91
C ARG A 5 4.69 2.12 12.64
N ARG A 6 5.01 1.12 13.47
CA ARG A 6 4.07 0.39 14.31
C ARG A 6 3.45 1.26 15.41
N ASN A 7 4.19 2.23 15.95
CA ASN A 7 3.68 3.17 16.95
C ASN A 7 2.92 4.33 16.32
N PHE A 8 3.29 4.74 15.09
CA PHE A 8 2.53 5.71 14.30
C PHE A 8 1.10 5.21 14.02
N LEU A 9 0.95 3.95 13.63
CA LEU A 9 -0.37 3.33 13.41
C LEU A 9 -1.17 3.14 14.71
N LYS A 10 -0.51 3.02 15.87
CA LYS A 10 -1.18 2.90 17.17
C LYS A 10 -1.63 4.24 17.74
N SER A 11 -0.90 5.32 17.49
CA SER A 11 -1.25 6.68 17.99
C SER A 11 -2.30 7.38 17.14
N ALA A 12 -2.51 7.00 15.88
CA ALA A 12 -3.63 7.47 15.05
C ALA A 12 -5.01 6.90 15.48
N GLY A 13 -5.06 6.05 16.51
CA GLY A 13 -6.23 5.26 16.92
C GLY A 13 -7.11 5.85 18.02
N LEU A 14 -7.07 7.12 18.31
CA LEU A 14 -7.90 7.73 19.35
C LEU A 14 -8.57 9.01 18.86
N LEU A 15 -9.53 8.90 17.96
CA LEU A 15 -10.68 9.84 17.89
C LEU A 15 -11.65 9.40 16.77
N THR A 16 -12.90 9.13 17.20
CA THR A 16 -14.10 8.83 16.40
C THR A 16 -14.16 7.44 15.76
N ALA A 17 -15.37 6.85 15.72
CA ALA A 17 -15.70 5.54 15.12
C ALA A 17 -15.05 5.32 13.76
N ALA A 18 -13.73 5.17 13.77
CA ALA A 18 -12.92 4.86 12.62
C ALA A 18 -13.16 3.41 12.29
N ALA A 19 -13.48 3.11 11.06
CA ALA A 19 -13.26 1.79 10.52
C ALA A 19 -11.86 1.34 10.99
N ALA A 20 -11.79 0.31 11.82
CA ALA A 20 -10.54 -0.18 12.36
C ALA A 20 -9.57 -0.40 11.18
N ILE A 21 -8.44 0.31 11.18
CA ILE A 21 -7.38 0.05 10.20
C ILE A 21 -6.82 -1.31 10.58
N LEU A 22 -7.35 -2.36 9.97
CA LEU A 22 -6.85 -3.71 10.16
C LEU A 22 -5.45 -3.80 9.56
N ASN A 23 -4.53 -4.36 10.33
CA ASN A 23 -3.22 -4.69 9.75
C ASN A 23 -3.37 -5.86 8.75
N PRO A 24 -2.44 -6.03 7.80
CA PRO A 24 -2.55 -7.09 6.81
C PRO A 24 -2.75 -8.48 7.42
N ALA A 25 -2.09 -8.81 8.53
CA ALA A 25 -2.24 -10.11 9.19
C ALA A 25 -3.67 -10.35 9.69
N GLU A 26 -4.35 -9.31 10.22
CA GLU A 26 -5.74 -9.39 10.66
C GLU A 26 -6.69 -9.61 9.49
N ILE A 27 -6.45 -8.95 8.34
CA ILE A 27 -7.25 -9.13 7.13
C ILE A 27 -7.15 -10.57 6.62
N PHE A 28 -5.95 -11.13 6.56
CA PHE A 28 -5.77 -12.54 6.18
C PHE A 28 -6.45 -13.50 7.16
N ALA A 29 -6.35 -13.25 8.47
CA ALA A 29 -7.00 -14.06 9.50
C ALA A 29 -8.53 -14.02 9.39
N GLN A 30 -9.13 -12.85 9.15
CA GLN A 30 -10.58 -12.70 8.92
C GLN A 30 -11.07 -13.44 7.67
N LYS A 31 -10.22 -13.59 6.66
CA LYS A 31 -10.50 -14.39 5.46
C LYS A 31 -10.22 -15.88 5.63
N GLY A 32 -9.89 -16.32 6.86
CA GLY A 32 -9.61 -17.72 7.18
C GLY A 32 -8.27 -18.25 6.65
N ILE A 33 -7.37 -17.36 6.23
CA ILE A 33 -6.05 -17.75 5.72
C ILE A 33 -5.04 -17.69 6.87
N ALA A 34 -4.86 -18.81 7.55
CA ALA A 34 -3.88 -18.97 8.61
C ALA A 34 -2.43 -18.87 8.08
N ARG A 35 -1.49 -18.60 8.99
CA ARG A 35 -0.07 -18.74 8.66
C ARG A 35 0.28 -20.20 8.48
N SER A 36 1.12 -20.50 7.49
CA SER A 36 1.64 -21.84 7.31
C SER A 36 2.73 -22.17 8.35
N ALA A 37 2.98 -23.48 8.57
CA ALA A 37 4.17 -23.89 9.31
C ALA A 37 5.45 -23.40 8.61
N ALA A 38 6.52 -23.17 9.40
CA ALA A 38 7.81 -22.76 8.87
C ALA A 38 8.29 -23.72 7.77
N SER A 39 8.66 -23.18 6.62
CA SER A 39 9.10 -23.92 5.44
C SER A 39 10.10 -23.09 4.66
N LYS A 40 11.14 -23.71 4.15
CA LYS A 40 12.10 -23.11 3.24
C LYS A 40 11.61 -23.05 1.77
N VAL A 41 10.34 -23.30 1.56
CA VAL A 41 9.66 -23.06 0.29
C VAL A 41 8.78 -21.83 0.43
N MET A 42 8.97 -20.85 -0.45
CA MET A 42 8.14 -19.66 -0.45
C MET A 42 6.69 -20.00 -0.78
N LYS A 43 5.77 -19.49 0.03
CA LYS A 43 4.33 -19.66 -0.17
C LYS A 43 3.67 -18.30 -0.38
N LEU A 44 3.05 -18.14 -1.54
CA LEU A 44 2.26 -16.96 -1.89
C LEU A 44 0.78 -17.18 -1.52
N SER A 45 0.18 -16.18 -0.91
CA SER A 45 -1.27 -16.10 -0.68
C SER A 45 -1.73 -14.67 -0.86
N TRP A 46 -3.01 -14.47 -1.21
CA TRP A 46 -3.56 -13.14 -1.43
C TRP A 46 -5.03 -13.06 -1.08
N VAL A 47 -5.51 -11.86 -0.82
CA VAL A 47 -6.92 -11.57 -0.51
C VAL A 47 -7.34 -10.26 -1.15
N PRO A 48 -8.51 -10.17 -1.80
CA PRO A 48 -9.09 -8.90 -2.17
C PRO A 48 -9.58 -8.17 -0.91
N TYR A 49 -9.36 -6.85 -0.89
CA TYR A 49 -9.80 -5.99 0.18
C TYR A 49 -10.28 -4.65 -0.37
N THR A 50 -11.28 -4.05 0.25
CA THR A 50 -11.77 -2.72 -0.11
C THR A 50 -11.46 -1.77 1.04
N GLY A 51 -10.49 -0.89 0.81
CA GLY A 51 -10.15 0.18 1.74
C GLY A 51 -11.22 1.27 1.73
N ILE A 52 -11.62 1.74 2.92
CA ILE A 52 -12.49 2.90 3.07
C ILE A 52 -11.60 4.13 3.20
N MET A 53 -11.83 5.14 2.38
CA MET A 53 -11.06 6.37 2.39
C MET A 53 -11.61 7.31 3.48
N LYS A 54 -10.71 7.98 4.21
CA LYS A 54 -11.10 8.98 5.21
C LYS A 54 -11.91 10.13 4.60
N HIS A 55 -11.54 10.54 3.38
CA HIS A 55 -12.21 11.58 2.62
C HIS A 55 -12.53 11.06 1.21
N VAL A 56 -13.62 11.52 0.65
CA VAL A 56 -13.91 11.31 -0.78
C VAL A 56 -12.78 11.95 -1.59
N PHE A 57 -12.25 11.20 -2.55
CA PHE A 57 -11.19 11.69 -3.44
C PHE A 57 -11.73 11.87 -4.84
N THR A 58 -11.79 13.13 -5.26
CA THR A 58 -12.31 13.55 -6.57
C THR A 58 -11.19 14.04 -7.47
N ILE A 59 -11.24 13.58 -8.71
CA ILE A 59 -10.42 14.04 -9.83
C ILE A 59 -11.36 14.40 -10.99
N SER A 60 -10.83 14.98 -12.06
CA SER A 60 -11.62 15.50 -13.19
C SER A 60 -12.65 14.54 -13.78
N ASN A 61 -12.41 13.23 -13.72
CA ASN A 61 -13.26 12.21 -14.36
C ASN A 61 -13.80 11.14 -13.40
N SER A 62 -13.50 11.25 -12.12
CA SER A 62 -13.97 10.25 -11.14
C SER A 62 -13.98 10.76 -9.72
N SER A 63 -14.86 10.18 -8.89
CA SER A 63 -14.92 10.40 -7.45
C SER A 63 -15.06 9.05 -6.76
N ARG A 64 -14.33 8.85 -5.65
CA ARG A 64 -14.37 7.60 -4.91
C ARG A 64 -14.25 7.80 -3.40
N SER A 65 -14.98 7.01 -2.64
CA SER A 65 -14.90 6.90 -1.18
C SER A 65 -14.23 5.59 -0.73
N THR A 66 -13.98 4.68 -1.67
CA THR A 66 -13.34 3.39 -1.42
C THR A 66 -12.23 3.16 -2.43
N THR A 67 -11.30 2.28 -2.10
CA THR A 67 -10.25 1.84 -3.03
C THR A 67 -10.14 0.30 -2.99
N PRO A 68 -10.40 -0.39 -4.12
CA PRO A 68 -10.15 -1.81 -4.22
C PRO A 68 -8.66 -2.07 -4.27
N ILE A 69 -8.20 -3.04 -3.50
CA ILE A 69 -6.81 -3.51 -3.47
C ILE A 69 -6.79 -5.03 -3.38
N VAL A 70 -5.68 -5.65 -3.73
CA VAL A 70 -5.38 -7.04 -3.39
C VAL A 70 -4.14 -7.05 -2.53
N LEU A 71 -4.27 -7.55 -1.31
CA LEU A 71 -3.13 -7.76 -0.42
C LEU A 71 -2.49 -9.11 -0.73
N THR A 72 -1.18 -9.12 -0.85
CA THR A 72 -0.38 -10.33 -1.02
C THR A 72 0.45 -10.61 0.22
N ARG A 73 0.75 -11.89 0.43
CA ARG A 73 1.57 -12.36 1.53
C ARG A 73 2.48 -13.46 1.03
N ILE A 74 3.78 -13.33 1.30
CA ILE A 74 4.77 -14.37 1.07
C ILE A 74 5.30 -14.85 2.41
N GLU A 75 5.30 -16.16 2.61
CA GLU A 75 5.83 -16.82 3.81
C GLU A 75 7.07 -17.65 3.44
N TYR A 76 8.11 -17.54 4.25
CA TYR A 76 9.35 -18.30 4.10
C TYR A 76 10.05 -18.44 5.45
N ASP A 77 10.36 -19.67 5.84
CA ASP A 77 11.14 -20.02 7.06
C ASP A 77 10.65 -19.30 8.34
N GLY A 78 9.32 -19.20 8.50
CA GLY A 78 8.68 -18.52 9.65
C GLY A 78 8.58 -17.00 9.53
N TYR A 79 9.20 -16.38 8.52
CA TYR A 79 9.06 -14.95 8.21
C TYR A 79 7.89 -14.70 7.26
N VAL A 80 7.42 -13.47 7.26
CA VAL A 80 6.30 -13.03 6.42
C VAL A 80 6.64 -11.68 5.79
N GLY A 81 6.35 -11.53 4.51
CA GLY A 81 6.33 -10.25 3.82
C GLY A 81 4.94 -9.97 3.25
N TYR A 82 4.53 -8.70 3.28
CA TYR A 82 3.25 -8.23 2.76
C TYR A 82 3.45 -7.25 1.61
N GLY A 83 2.56 -7.34 0.62
CA GLY A 83 2.50 -6.41 -0.50
C GLY A 83 1.06 -6.05 -0.85
N GLU A 84 0.91 -5.10 -1.74
CA GLU A 84 -0.38 -4.56 -2.16
C GLU A 84 -0.41 -4.32 -3.67
N ALA A 85 -1.43 -4.85 -4.33
CA ALA A 85 -1.81 -4.44 -5.68
C ALA A 85 -2.83 -3.32 -5.59
N ALA A 86 -2.44 -2.10 -5.94
CA ALA A 86 -3.34 -0.97 -6.09
C ALA A 86 -3.87 -0.91 -7.52
N MET A 87 -5.19 -0.83 -7.67
CA MET A 87 -5.87 -0.92 -8.97
C MET A 87 -6.69 0.35 -9.25
N PRO A 88 -6.03 1.48 -9.53
CA PRO A 88 -6.77 2.66 -9.93
C PRO A 88 -7.48 2.41 -11.26
N PRO A 89 -8.74 2.85 -11.44
CA PRO A 89 -9.59 2.48 -12.59
C PRO A 89 -8.96 2.76 -13.97
N TYR A 90 -8.11 3.78 -14.06
CA TYR A 90 -7.48 4.18 -15.32
C TYR A 90 -6.34 3.25 -15.77
N LEU A 91 -5.89 2.32 -14.94
CA LEU A 91 -4.87 1.32 -15.31
C LEU A 91 -5.48 0.04 -15.88
N GLY A 92 -6.81 -0.12 -15.81
CA GLY A 92 -7.51 -1.27 -16.39
C GLY A 92 -7.34 -2.59 -15.65
N GLU A 93 -6.62 -2.62 -14.52
CA GLU A 93 -6.51 -3.81 -13.69
C GLU A 93 -7.64 -3.87 -12.67
N THR A 94 -8.06 -5.09 -12.33
CA THR A 94 -9.13 -5.40 -11.39
C THR A 94 -8.68 -6.51 -10.42
N ALA A 95 -9.42 -6.68 -9.32
CA ALA A 95 -9.15 -7.78 -8.39
C ALA A 95 -9.20 -9.16 -9.10
N ALA A 96 -10.05 -9.32 -10.11
CA ALA A 96 -10.12 -10.54 -10.91
C ALA A 96 -8.88 -10.75 -11.78
N SER A 97 -8.39 -9.70 -12.45
CA SER A 97 -7.16 -9.80 -13.27
C SER A 97 -5.92 -10.03 -12.40
N VAL A 98 -5.87 -9.46 -11.21
CA VAL A 98 -4.80 -9.71 -10.24
C VAL A 98 -4.86 -11.16 -9.73
N ASP A 99 -6.04 -11.68 -9.37
CA ASP A 99 -6.23 -13.07 -8.95
C ASP A 99 -5.79 -14.04 -10.06
N GLU A 100 -6.24 -13.81 -11.30
CA GLU A 100 -5.85 -14.63 -12.45
C GLU A 100 -4.33 -14.67 -12.66
N TYR A 101 -3.66 -13.52 -12.50
CA TYR A 101 -2.21 -13.45 -12.61
C TYR A 101 -1.51 -14.19 -11.46
N LEU A 102 -1.91 -13.92 -10.21
CA LEU A 102 -1.26 -14.49 -9.03
C LEU A 102 -1.39 -16.01 -8.97
N ARG A 103 -2.46 -16.60 -9.54
CA ARG A 103 -2.59 -18.07 -9.70
C ARG A 103 -1.53 -18.69 -10.62
N LYS A 104 -0.91 -17.92 -11.50
CA LYS A 104 0.16 -18.37 -12.38
C LYS A 104 1.55 -18.27 -11.75
N VAL A 105 1.65 -17.56 -10.61
CA VAL A 105 2.92 -17.34 -9.91
C VAL A 105 3.26 -18.55 -9.06
N ASP A 106 4.40 -19.16 -9.34
CA ASP A 106 4.96 -20.27 -8.57
C ASP A 106 6.34 -19.90 -8.01
N LEU A 107 6.36 -19.45 -6.77
CA LEU A 107 7.58 -19.06 -6.07
C LEU A 107 8.37 -20.26 -5.52
N SER A 108 7.81 -21.47 -5.54
CA SER A 108 8.52 -22.67 -5.10
C SER A 108 9.71 -23.05 -5.99
N LYS A 109 9.77 -22.49 -7.20
CA LYS A 109 10.87 -22.63 -8.15
C LYS A 109 12.18 -21.98 -7.68
N PHE A 110 12.09 -21.08 -6.72
CA PHE A 110 13.24 -20.32 -6.22
C PHE A 110 13.68 -20.82 -4.86
N SER A 111 14.97 -21.07 -4.71
CA SER A 111 15.56 -21.59 -3.48
C SER A 111 15.65 -20.57 -2.36
N SER A 112 15.53 -19.28 -2.69
CA SER A 112 15.73 -18.19 -1.72
C SER A 112 14.93 -16.94 -2.10
N PRO A 113 14.32 -16.24 -1.13
CA PRO A 113 13.67 -14.95 -1.37
C PRO A 113 14.68 -13.82 -1.70
N PHE A 114 15.96 -14.03 -1.51
CA PHE A 114 17.02 -13.07 -1.87
C PHE A 114 17.28 -12.99 -3.39
N LEU A 115 16.75 -13.92 -4.17
CA LEU A 115 16.84 -13.91 -5.64
C LEU A 115 15.79 -12.94 -6.26
N ILE A 116 15.73 -11.72 -5.73
CA ILE A 116 14.68 -10.73 -6.07
C ILE A 116 14.67 -10.45 -7.58
N ASP A 117 15.83 -10.17 -8.17
CA ASP A 117 15.94 -9.87 -9.61
C ASP A 117 15.48 -11.04 -10.49
N ASP A 118 15.83 -12.26 -10.12
CA ASP A 118 15.42 -13.45 -10.90
C ASP A 118 13.93 -13.73 -10.75
N ILE A 119 13.39 -13.51 -9.55
CA ILE A 119 11.94 -13.60 -9.30
C ILE A 119 11.20 -12.52 -10.09
N CYS A 120 11.66 -11.27 -10.10
CA CYS A 120 11.05 -10.19 -10.86
C CYS A 120 11.08 -10.47 -12.38
N LYS A 121 12.19 -10.97 -12.92
CA LYS A 121 12.27 -11.40 -14.32
C LYS A 121 11.29 -12.55 -14.64
N TYR A 122 11.14 -13.49 -13.71
CA TYR A 122 10.14 -14.56 -13.83
C TYR A 122 8.72 -13.99 -13.85
N LEU A 123 8.38 -13.08 -12.92
CA LEU A 123 7.07 -12.41 -12.91
C LEU A 123 6.80 -11.69 -14.24
N ASP A 124 7.79 -11.02 -14.80
CA ASP A 124 7.66 -10.35 -16.10
C ASP A 124 7.46 -11.33 -17.26
N SER A 125 8.02 -12.54 -17.17
CA SER A 125 7.88 -13.56 -18.20
C SER A 125 6.48 -14.19 -18.26
N ILE A 126 5.67 -14.09 -17.18
CA ILE A 126 4.31 -14.65 -17.14
C ILE A 126 3.39 -13.90 -18.10
N THR A 127 3.48 -12.56 -18.11
CA THR A 127 2.72 -11.70 -19.03
C THR A 127 3.35 -10.30 -19.09
N THR A 128 3.13 -9.60 -20.20
CA THR A 128 3.61 -8.22 -20.40
C THR A 128 2.88 -7.20 -19.51
N TYR A 129 1.62 -7.50 -19.13
CA TYR A 129 0.77 -6.62 -18.32
C TYR A 129 0.71 -7.07 -16.85
N ASN A 130 -0.31 -6.65 -16.13
CA ASN A 130 -0.56 -6.95 -14.71
C ASN A 130 0.49 -6.32 -13.78
N CYS A 131 0.81 -5.05 -14.01
CA CYS A 131 1.82 -4.33 -13.24
C CYS A 131 1.45 -4.20 -11.75
N ALA A 132 0.17 -4.03 -11.41
CA ALA A 132 -0.27 -3.99 -10.02
C ALA A 132 -0.05 -5.34 -9.31
N ALA A 133 -0.37 -6.45 -9.99
CA ALA A 133 -0.13 -7.78 -9.44
C ALA A 133 1.36 -8.06 -9.25
N LYS A 134 2.20 -7.72 -10.24
CA LYS A 134 3.67 -7.87 -10.15
C LYS A 134 4.23 -7.03 -9.00
N ALA A 135 3.84 -5.76 -8.90
CA ALA A 135 4.27 -4.86 -7.84
C ALA A 135 3.90 -5.41 -6.45
N SER A 136 2.74 -6.07 -6.31
CA SER A 136 2.35 -6.64 -5.02
C SER A 136 3.26 -7.78 -4.57
N VAL A 137 3.74 -8.60 -5.51
CA VAL A 137 4.71 -9.67 -5.20
C VAL A 137 6.08 -9.09 -4.91
N ASP A 138 6.54 -8.12 -5.69
CA ASP A 138 7.81 -7.42 -5.50
C ASP A 138 7.88 -6.72 -4.13
N ILE A 139 6.83 -5.97 -3.76
CA ILE A 139 6.72 -5.33 -2.44
C ILE A 139 6.76 -6.39 -1.33
N ALA A 140 6.01 -7.50 -1.49
CA ALA A 140 6.00 -8.57 -0.49
C ALA A 140 7.36 -9.26 -0.35
N LEU A 141 8.13 -9.43 -1.44
CA LEU A 141 9.50 -9.96 -1.39
C LEU A 141 10.43 -9.01 -0.64
N HIS A 142 10.39 -7.73 -0.95
CA HIS A 142 11.20 -6.73 -0.26
C HIS A 142 10.87 -6.66 1.24
N ASP A 143 9.59 -6.70 1.60
CA ASP A 143 9.17 -6.73 3.01
C ASP A 143 9.65 -8.02 3.71
N LEU A 144 9.53 -9.18 3.05
CA LEU A 144 10.02 -10.45 3.56
C LEU A 144 11.54 -10.44 3.81
N VAL A 145 12.32 -10.00 2.82
CA VAL A 145 13.78 -9.91 2.92
C VAL A 145 14.20 -8.94 4.02
N GLY A 146 13.55 -7.76 4.09
CA GLY A 146 13.78 -6.80 5.18
C GLY A 146 13.50 -7.39 6.56
N ASN A 147 12.44 -8.21 6.69
CA ASN A 147 12.09 -8.90 7.93
C ASN A 147 13.09 -10.02 8.29
N ILE A 148 13.60 -10.77 7.31
CA ILE A 148 14.63 -11.79 7.51
C ILE A 148 15.94 -11.15 7.99
N ILE A 149 16.38 -10.08 7.35
CA ILE A 149 17.62 -9.35 7.69
C ILE A 149 17.46 -8.54 8.99
N GLY A 150 16.22 -8.18 9.36
CA GLY A 150 15.94 -7.31 10.51
C GLY A 150 16.33 -5.85 10.28
N GLN A 151 16.41 -5.41 9.01
CA GLN A 151 16.80 -4.04 8.62
C GLN A 151 15.80 -3.45 7.62
N PRO A 152 15.50 -2.14 7.72
CA PRO A 152 14.71 -1.45 6.73
C PRO A 152 15.53 -1.19 5.44
N TRP A 153 14.88 -1.21 4.29
CA TRP A 153 15.52 -1.05 2.99
C TRP A 153 16.27 0.28 2.82
N TRP A 154 15.75 1.38 3.35
CA TRP A 154 16.46 2.66 3.28
C TRP A 154 17.87 2.56 3.90
N LYS A 155 18.00 1.79 4.98
CA LYS A 155 19.30 1.59 5.64
C LYS A 155 20.22 0.67 4.82
N MET A 156 19.65 -0.41 4.25
CA MET A 156 20.43 -1.32 3.40
C MET A 156 20.93 -0.66 2.13
N TRP A 157 20.16 0.29 1.58
CA TRP A 157 20.57 1.09 0.41
C TRP A 157 21.42 2.31 0.76
N GLY A 158 21.74 2.53 2.03
CA GLY A 158 22.57 3.66 2.48
C GLY A 158 21.88 5.02 2.37
N PHE A 159 20.55 5.06 2.35
CA PHE A 159 19.82 6.33 2.36
C PHE A 159 19.82 6.96 3.74
N ASP A 160 19.92 8.29 3.77
CA ASP A 160 19.84 9.09 4.98
C ASP A 160 18.40 9.58 5.17
N PRO A 161 17.67 9.13 6.20
CA PRO A 161 16.29 9.53 6.41
C PRO A 161 16.14 11.04 6.70
N GLU A 162 17.19 11.69 7.24
CA GLU A 162 17.16 13.13 7.51
C GLU A 162 17.19 13.98 6.21
N LYS A 163 17.63 13.38 5.11
CA LYS A 163 17.62 14.01 3.78
C LYS A 163 16.36 13.70 2.97
N THR A 164 15.44 12.91 3.53
CA THR A 164 14.20 12.55 2.85
C THR A 164 13.30 13.80 2.77
N PRO A 165 12.79 14.16 1.59
CA PRO A 165 11.83 15.25 1.47
C PRO A 165 10.54 14.93 2.23
N CYS A 166 9.87 15.98 2.74
CA CYS A 166 8.59 15.79 3.40
C CYS A 166 7.53 15.31 2.40
N THR A 167 6.65 14.42 2.88
CA THR A 167 5.53 13.97 2.06
C THR A 167 4.49 15.07 1.88
N THR A 168 3.75 14.99 0.75
CA THR A 168 2.71 15.92 0.38
C THR A 168 1.34 15.28 0.58
N TYR A 169 0.40 15.99 1.18
CA TYR A 169 -1.00 15.59 1.18
C TYR A 169 -1.74 16.21 -0.01
N THR A 170 -2.51 15.40 -0.75
CA THR A 170 -3.30 15.89 -1.88
C THR A 170 -4.76 16.08 -1.48
N ILE A 171 -5.26 17.31 -1.55
CA ILE A 171 -6.69 17.62 -1.50
C ILE A 171 -7.24 17.44 -2.91
N GLY A 172 -8.23 16.56 -3.07
CA GLY A 172 -8.94 16.35 -4.34
C GLY A 172 -9.78 17.56 -4.75
N LEU A 173 -10.39 17.48 -5.93
CA LEU A 173 -11.36 18.50 -6.37
C LEU A 173 -12.53 18.56 -5.39
N ALA A 174 -12.83 19.74 -4.89
CA ALA A 174 -13.93 19.99 -3.97
C ALA A 174 -14.33 21.47 -4.04
N ASP A 175 -15.49 21.82 -3.47
CA ASP A 175 -15.87 23.22 -3.33
C ASP A 175 -14.99 23.94 -2.29
N LYS A 176 -15.01 25.28 -2.32
CA LYS A 176 -14.17 26.12 -1.45
C LYS A 176 -14.34 25.81 0.05
N PRO A 177 -15.58 25.68 0.60
CA PRO A 177 -15.77 25.31 2.00
C PRO A 177 -15.10 23.99 2.39
N GLU A 178 -15.23 22.97 1.55
CA GLU A 178 -14.64 21.65 1.79
C GLU A 178 -13.11 21.70 1.75
N VAL A 179 -12.52 22.41 0.77
CA VAL A 179 -11.07 22.60 0.69
C VAL A 179 -10.54 23.32 1.94
N VAL A 180 -11.22 24.40 2.37
CA VAL A 180 -10.85 25.15 3.59
C VAL A 180 -10.91 24.26 4.83
N ASN A 181 -11.98 23.47 4.99
CA ASN A 181 -12.13 22.57 6.14
C ASN A 181 -11.03 21.49 6.16
N LYS A 182 -10.78 20.84 5.03
CA LYS A 182 -9.69 19.85 4.89
C LYS A 182 -8.31 20.47 5.18
N THR A 183 -8.08 21.68 4.70
CA THR A 183 -6.82 22.39 4.94
C THR A 183 -6.62 22.67 6.43
N LYS A 184 -7.67 23.15 7.12
CA LYS A 184 -7.63 23.36 8.58
C LYS A 184 -7.34 22.07 9.33
N GLU A 185 -8.05 20.98 9.02
CA GLU A 185 -7.83 19.67 9.63
C GLU A 185 -6.36 19.21 9.47
N LEU A 186 -5.76 19.42 8.29
CA LEU A 186 -4.38 19.05 8.03
C LEU A 186 -3.35 19.91 8.75
N ILE A 187 -3.64 21.19 8.96
CA ILE A 187 -2.76 22.12 9.68
C ILE A 187 -2.85 21.88 11.21
N GLU A 188 -4.02 21.56 11.70
CA GLU A 188 -4.28 21.30 13.12
C GLU A 188 -3.80 19.89 13.56
N ASP A 189 -3.54 18.99 12.63
CA ASP A 189 -2.99 17.67 12.94
C ASP A 189 -1.56 17.81 13.49
N PRO A 190 -1.28 17.36 14.73
CA PRO A 190 0.06 17.45 15.33
C PRO A 190 1.13 16.67 14.56
N HIS A 191 0.71 15.76 13.70
CA HIS A 191 1.57 15.05 12.75
C HIS A 191 1.45 15.60 11.32
N GLY A 192 0.94 16.83 11.20
CA GLY A 192 0.49 17.46 9.98
C GLY A 192 1.51 17.49 8.83
N PHE A 193 0.97 17.62 7.63
CA PHE A 193 1.76 17.68 6.40
C PHE A 193 2.35 19.09 6.23
N LYS A 194 3.65 19.16 5.92
CA LYS A 194 4.33 20.45 5.65
C LYS A 194 4.00 21.00 4.27
N VAL A 195 3.56 20.14 3.35
CA VAL A 195 3.23 20.49 1.97
C VAL A 195 1.84 19.94 1.64
N ILE A 196 0.95 20.82 1.20
CA ILE A 196 -0.39 20.48 0.74
C ILE A 196 -0.46 20.73 -0.76
N LYS A 197 -0.88 19.72 -1.52
CA LYS A 197 -1.15 19.81 -2.96
C LYS A 197 -2.66 19.93 -3.15
N VAL A 198 -3.11 21.00 -3.77
CA VAL A 198 -4.54 21.22 -4.09
C VAL A 198 -4.79 20.94 -5.56
N LYS A 199 -5.83 20.18 -5.89
CA LYS A 199 -6.31 20.00 -7.25
C LYS A 199 -7.31 21.11 -7.58
N LEU A 200 -7.13 21.72 -8.76
CA LEU A 200 -7.96 22.80 -9.29
C LEU A 200 -8.68 22.34 -10.55
N GLY A 201 -9.66 23.13 -11.02
CA GLY A 201 -10.39 22.89 -12.27
C GLY A 201 -11.83 22.39 -12.08
N MET A 202 -12.43 22.59 -10.91
CA MET A 202 -13.85 22.29 -10.68
C MET A 202 -14.73 23.45 -11.16
N THR A 203 -14.46 24.66 -10.68
CA THR A 203 -15.08 25.91 -11.12
C THR A 203 -14.08 27.05 -10.98
N GLU A 204 -14.24 28.13 -11.77
CA GLU A 204 -13.40 29.32 -11.66
C GLU A 204 -13.45 29.94 -10.25
N GLU A 205 -14.61 29.88 -9.59
CA GLU A 205 -14.79 30.41 -8.24
C GLU A 205 -14.08 29.56 -7.17
N SER A 206 -14.11 28.24 -7.30
CA SER A 206 -13.39 27.34 -6.37
C SER A 206 -11.87 27.43 -6.54
N ASP A 207 -11.40 27.82 -7.72
CA ASP A 207 -9.98 27.93 -8.03
C ASP A 207 -9.36 29.27 -7.61
N LYS A 208 -10.20 30.30 -7.38
CA LYS A 208 -9.82 31.58 -6.82
C LYS A 208 -9.86 31.53 -5.29
N MET A 209 -8.84 30.93 -4.70
CA MET A 209 -8.66 30.88 -3.23
C MET A 209 -7.79 32.03 -2.73
#